data_6ccfd3183d87cb608b437ba74a7a012a
#
_entry.id   6ccfd3183d87cb608b437ba74a7a012a
#
_cell.length_a   1.000
_cell.length_b   1.000
_cell.length_c   1.000
_cell.angle_alpha   90.00
_cell.angle_beta   90.00
_cell.angle_gamma   90.00
#
_symmetry.space_group_name_H-M   'P 1'
#
loop_
_entity.id
_entity.type
_entity.pdbx_description
1 polymer ?
#
loop_
_entity_poly.entity_id
_entity_poly.type
_entity_poly.pdbx_seq_one_letter_code
_entity_poly.pdbx_strand_id
1 'polypeptide(L)'
;MAPLEIYAGKKARESIMKNGFTPELFSYFLGASGGPKWFSLAGLDRVLFPEWFANVEHQIHVIGSSAGAFRTICAVQNDPLAAINRLASSYSTTTYSSNKPTPREITAKAEDLLKEMVDEAGKQEVLSNSRFKAHLIVAKCLGATRFESKFRQLSGLAMSAAANTVNRRHLSRLYTRYVFSTPNTEFEIKDPYQLPTQYHTLTHGNIHSALLASGSIPVVIEGVQQIEGAPAGMYRDGGIIDYHFDLSFGPDDGLVLYPHFYDKPIPGWFDKGLKGRVPHRSSYDNVVMLVPSASFVANLPYSKIPDRKDFEVLDADTRIKYWQTVLKETDRLGEYFMRAVNDGSLVDAIKPLPFKMI
;
A
#
# COMPACT_ATOMS: atom_id res chain seq x y z
N MET A 1 -8.65 4.52 26.20
CA MET A 1 -8.74 5.23 24.91
C MET A 1 -8.86 4.19 23.80
N ALA A 2 -9.61 4.48 22.73
CA ALA A 2 -9.73 3.59 21.59
C ALA A 2 -8.35 3.38 20.94
N PRO A 3 -7.97 2.15 20.58
CA PRO A 3 -6.70 1.88 19.92
C PRO A 3 -6.69 2.31 18.46
N LEU A 4 -7.86 2.52 17.86
CA LEU A 4 -8.10 2.86 16.47
C LEU A 4 -8.85 4.19 16.37
N GLU A 5 -8.41 5.06 15.49
CA GLU A 5 -9.09 6.28 15.08
C GLU A 5 -9.71 6.07 13.70
N ILE A 6 -10.93 6.60 13.51
CA ILE A 6 -11.67 6.44 12.25
C ILE A 6 -11.96 7.84 11.71
N TYR A 7 -11.46 8.11 10.52
CA TYR A 7 -11.65 9.38 9.84
C TYR A 7 -12.34 9.15 8.51
N ALA A 8 -13.27 10.04 8.14
CA ALA A 8 -13.94 9.91 6.86
C ALA A 8 -14.17 11.25 6.17
N GLY A 9 -14.10 11.22 4.85
CA GLY A 9 -14.46 12.32 3.98
C GLY A 9 -15.95 12.65 4.08
N LYS A 10 -16.34 13.78 3.51
CA LYS A 10 -17.72 14.27 3.65
C LYS A 10 -18.76 13.28 3.08
N LYS A 11 -18.56 12.84 1.83
CA LYS A 11 -19.45 11.87 1.17
C LYS A 11 -19.49 10.54 1.91
N ALA A 12 -18.34 10.06 2.39
CA ALA A 12 -18.27 8.81 3.14
C ALA A 12 -19.06 8.90 4.44
N ARG A 13 -18.94 9.99 5.21
CA ARG A 13 -19.70 10.20 6.45
C ARG A 13 -21.21 10.26 6.18
N GLU A 14 -21.65 11.02 5.16
CA GLU A 14 -23.05 11.11 4.78
C GLU A 14 -23.63 9.74 4.39
N SER A 15 -22.90 8.94 3.63
CA SER A 15 -23.30 7.59 3.26
C SER A 15 -23.42 6.66 4.48
N ILE A 16 -22.41 6.68 5.37
CA ILE A 16 -22.39 5.82 6.56
C ILE A 16 -23.46 6.22 7.57
N MET A 17 -23.71 7.50 7.79
CA MET A 17 -24.78 7.96 8.66
C MET A 17 -26.16 7.52 8.20
N LYS A 18 -26.35 7.38 6.89
CA LYS A 18 -27.62 6.93 6.30
C LYS A 18 -27.79 5.42 6.33
N ASN A 19 -26.73 4.66 6.06
CA ASN A 19 -26.81 3.23 5.77
C ASN A 19 -26.13 2.34 6.85
N GLY A 20 -25.50 2.92 7.87
CA GLY A 20 -24.64 2.20 8.79
C GLY A 20 -23.24 1.98 8.23
N PHE A 21 -22.33 1.42 9.05
CA PHE A 21 -20.97 1.06 8.62
C PHE A 21 -20.95 -0.40 8.18
N THR A 22 -21.28 -0.65 6.94
CA THR A 22 -21.38 -2.01 6.39
C THR A 22 -20.41 -2.22 5.23
N PRO A 23 -19.93 -3.46 5.01
CA PRO A 23 -18.93 -3.72 3.96
C PRO A 23 -19.46 -3.49 2.54
N GLU A 24 -20.79 -3.56 2.34
CA GLU A 24 -21.45 -3.35 1.05
C GLU A 24 -21.29 -1.92 0.52
N LEU A 25 -20.97 -0.96 1.38
CA LEU A 25 -20.72 0.42 0.96
C LEU A 25 -19.37 0.60 0.24
N PHE A 26 -18.46 -0.35 0.37
CA PHE A 26 -17.09 -0.21 -0.07
C PHE A 26 -16.82 -0.98 -1.36
N SER A 27 -16.37 -0.27 -2.39
CA SER A 27 -15.91 -0.85 -3.66
C SER A 27 -14.37 -0.85 -3.78
N TYR A 28 -13.67 -0.10 -2.92
CA TYR A 28 -12.22 0.08 -3.02
C TYR A 28 -11.53 -0.10 -1.67
N PHE A 29 -10.35 -0.71 -1.71
CA PHE A 29 -9.44 -0.84 -0.58
C PHE A 29 -8.05 -0.37 -0.99
N LEU A 30 -7.38 0.44 -0.14
CA LEU A 30 -6.05 0.98 -0.44
C LEU A 30 -4.97 0.41 0.47
N GLY A 31 -3.87 -0.01 -0.14
CA GLY A 31 -2.62 -0.42 0.51
C GLY A 31 -1.51 0.60 0.26
N ALA A 32 -1.22 1.45 1.25
CA ALA A 32 -0.18 2.47 1.17
C ALA A 32 1.23 1.90 1.08
N SER A 33 2.12 2.61 0.39
CA SER A 33 3.57 2.39 0.46
C SER A 33 4.10 2.76 1.85
N GLY A 34 5.07 2.02 2.35
CA GLY A 34 5.64 2.34 3.67
C GLY A 34 6.67 1.33 4.19
N GLY A 35 6.95 0.26 3.46
CA GLY A 35 7.79 -0.83 3.95
C GLY A 35 7.25 -1.39 5.27
N PRO A 36 8.08 -1.59 6.31
CA PRO A 36 7.66 -2.21 7.57
C PRO A 36 6.56 -1.46 8.33
N LYS A 37 6.22 -0.23 7.94
CA LYS A 37 5.11 0.52 8.58
C LYS A 37 3.79 -0.25 8.54
N TRP A 38 3.58 -1.06 7.52
CA TRP A 38 2.37 -1.85 7.37
C TRP A 38 2.15 -2.85 8.52
N PHE A 39 3.20 -3.25 9.24
CA PHE A 39 3.06 -4.11 10.43
C PHE A 39 2.08 -3.53 11.44
N SER A 40 2.01 -2.19 11.54
CA SER A 40 1.04 -1.54 12.42
C SER A 40 -0.43 -1.71 11.99
N LEU A 41 -0.67 -2.31 10.83
CA LEU A 41 -2.01 -2.55 10.26
C LEU A 41 -2.34 -4.04 10.14
N ALA A 42 -1.38 -4.93 10.45
CA ALA A 42 -1.52 -6.37 10.22
C ALA A 42 -2.75 -6.98 10.92
N GLY A 43 -3.07 -6.52 12.13
CA GLY A 43 -4.25 -6.97 12.86
C GLY A 43 -5.57 -6.57 12.18
N LEU A 44 -5.61 -5.43 11.49
CA LEU A 44 -6.75 -5.06 10.65
C LEU A 44 -6.84 -5.99 9.42
N ASP A 45 -5.73 -6.25 8.74
CA ASP A 45 -5.73 -7.13 7.56
C ASP A 45 -6.20 -8.56 7.91
N ARG A 46 -5.93 -9.03 9.13
CA ARG A 46 -6.34 -10.35 9.62
C ARG A 46 -7.85 -10.50 9.81
N VAL A 47 -8.60 -9.41 9.91
CA VAL A 47 -10.06 -9.45 10.10
C VAL A 47 -10.83 -8.87 8.92
N LEU A 48 -10.27 -7.91 8.18
CA LEU A 48 -11.00 -7.22 7.13
C LEU A 48 -11.40 -8.16 5.99
N PHE A 49 -10.45 -8.89 5.40
CA PHE A 49 -10.74 -9.76 4.26
C PHE A 49 -11.33 -11.12 4.65
N PRO A 50 -10.82 -11.82 5.68
CA PRO A 50 -11.37 -13.13 6.04
C PRO A 50 -12.73 -13.08 6.74
N GLU A 51 -13.07 -11.94 7.42
CA GLU A 51 -14.29 -11.84 8.22
C GLU A 51 -15.23 -10.74 7.71
N TRP A 52 -14.79 -9.47 7.72
CA TRP A 52 -15.67 -8.34 7.47
C TRP A 52 -16.15 -8.25 6.02
N PHE A 53 -15.27 -8.49 5.05
CA PHE A 53 -15.62 -8.55 3.62
C PHE A 53 -16.04 -9.95 3.14
N ALA A 54 -16.08 -10.95 4.02
CA ALA A 54 -16.27 -12.35 3.62
C ALA A 54 -17.54 -12.60 2.79
N ASN A 55 -18.63 -11.88 3.09
CA ASN A 55 -19.95 -12.09 2.47
C ASN A 55 -20.35 -11.03 1.44
N VAL A 56 -19.45 -10.12 1.09
CA VAL A 56 -19.73 -9.12 0.05
C VAL A 56 -19.85 -9.79 -1.33
N GLU A 57 -20.89 -9.49 -2.06
CA GLU A 57 -21.20 -10.12 -3.35
C GLU A 57 -20.63 -9.34 -4.55
N HIS A 58 -20.52 -8.01 -4.45
CA HIS A 58 -19.94 -7.19 -5.52
C HIS A 58 -18.41 -7.25 -5.55
N GLN A 59 -17.81 -6.77 -6.63
CA GLN A 59 -16.36 -6.68 -6.73
C GLN A 59 -15.79 -5.59 -5.83
N ILE A 60 -14.69 -5.93 -5.12
CA ILE A 60 -13.87 -4.98 -4.36
C ILE A 60 -12.51 -4.86 -5.04
N HIS A 61 -12.17 -3.65 -5.44
CA HIS A 61 -10.89 -3.30 -6.02
C HIS A 61 -9.86 -3.07 -4.91
N VAL A 62 -8.82 -3.89 -4.86
CA VAL A 62 -7.75 -3.81 -3.85
C VAL A 62 -6.51 -3.22 -4.53
N ILE A 63 -6.20 -1.96 -4.22
CA ILE A 63 -5.14 -1.19 -4.90
C ILE A 63 -3.95 -1.06 -3.97
N GLY A 64 -2.75 -1.38 -4.46
CA GLY A 64 -1.54 -1.31 -3.66
C GLY A 64 -0.33 -0.80 -4.41
N SER A 65 0.57 -0.19 -3.65
CA SER A 65 1.89 0.25 -4.10
C SER A 65 2.94 -0.15 -3.07
N SER A 66 4.10 -0.66 -3.51
CA SER A 66 5.17 -1.11 -2.60
C SER A 66 4.68 -2.17 -1.60
N ALA A 67 4.92 -2.01 -0.31
CA ALA A 67 4.38 -2.91 0.72
C ALA A 67 2.85 -3.04 0.67
N GLY A 68 2.14 -2.00 0.21
CA GLY A 68 0.72 -2.06 -0.03
C GLY A 68 0.33 -3.03 -1.16
N ALA A 69 1.16 -3.16 -2.21
CA ALA A 69 0.96 -4.15 -3.26
C ALA A 69 1.11 -5.59 -2.72
N PHE A 70 2.02 -5.81 -1.77
CA PHE A 70 2.17 -7.11 -1.12
C PHE A 70 0.92 -7.47 -0.29
N ARG A 71 0.40 -6.51 0.49
CA ARG A 71 -0.88 -6.69 1.21
C ARG A 71 -2.03 -6.96 0.26
N THR A 72 -2.10 -6.25 -0.87
CA THR A 72 -3.11 -6.44 -1.92
C THR A 72 -3.13 -7.88 -2.41
N ILE A 73 -1.98 -8.45 -2.75
CA ILE A 73 -1.90 -9.84 -3.22
C ILE A 73 -2.26 -10.84 -2.12
N CYS A 74 -1.93 -10.58 -0.87
CA CYS A 74 -2.36 -11.44 0.24
C CYS A 74 -3.89 -11.40 0.41
N ALA A 75 -4.48 -10.22 0.30
CA ALA A 75 -5.92 -10.00 0.48
C ALA A 75 -6.79 -10.72 -0.56
N VAL A 76 -6.27 -10.95 -1.76
CA VAL A 76 -7.02 -11.56 -2.86
C VAL A 76 -6.77 -13.06 -3.04
N GLN A 77 -5.98 -13.69 -2.18
CA GLN A 77 -5.87 -15.16 -2.12
C GLN A 77 -7.10 -15.78 -1.45
N ASN A 78 -7.32 -17.07 -1.63
CA ASN A 78 -8.48 -17.78 -1.08
C ASN A 78 -8.47 -17.81 0.46
N ASP A 79 -7.28 -17.89 1.06
CA ASP A 79 -7.07 -17.74 2.50
C ASP A 79 -6.22 -16.48 2.77
N PRO A 80 -6.86 -15.30 2.85
CA PRO A 80 -6.15 -14.05 3.09
C PRO A 80 -5.50 -13.99 4.47
N LEU A 81 -6.04 -14.71 5.49
CA LEU A 81 -5.43 -14.78 6.82
C LEU A 81 -4.10 -15.52 6.78
N ALA A 82 -4.06 -16.69 6.15
CA ALA A 82 -2.80 -17.43 5.99
C ALA A 82 -1.80 -16.64 5.14
N ALA A 83 -2.24 -15.99 4.07
CA ALA A 83 -1.38 -15.20 3.18
C ALA A 83 -0.75 -13.99 3.91
N ILE A 84 -1.53 -13.22 4.67
CA ILE A 84 -0.99 -12.06 5.42
C ILE A 84 -0.05 -12.52 6.54
N ASN A 85 -0.32 -13.66 7.18
CA ASN A 85 0.56 -14.21 8.20
C ASN A 85 1.88 -14.72 7.60
N ARG A 86 1.89 -15.32 6.41
CA ARG A 86 3.13 -15.66 5.68
C ARG A 86 3.94 -14.39 5.40
N LEU A 87 3.33 -13.35 4.82
CA LEU A 87 3.99 -12.07 4.58
C LEU A 87 4.57 -11.49 5.88
N ALA A 88 3.79 -11.47 6.96
CA ALA A 88 4.20 -10.91 8.25
C ALA A 88 5.41 -11.67 8.84
N SER A 89 5.37 -13.00 8.80
CA SER A 89 6.45 -13.86 9.29
C SER A 89 7.73 -13.65 8.46
N SER A 90 7.67 -13.86 7.16
CA SER A 90 8.85 -13.78 6.27
C SER A 90 9.47 -12.40 6.25
N TYR A 91 8.66 -11.34 6.21
CA TYR A 91 9.19 -9.98 6.21
C TYR A 91 9.82 -9.60 7.56
N SER A 92 9.17 -9.93 8.69
CA SER A 92 9.67 -9.54 10.01
C SER A 92 10.95 -10.26 10.39
N THR A 93 11.18 -11.48 9.89
CA THR A 93 12.36 -12.30 10.17
C THR A 93 13.49 -12.15 9.13
N THR A 94 13.29 -11.34 8.08
CA THR A 94 14.32 -11.12 7.06
C THR A 94 15.62 -10.64 7.67
N THR A 95 16.73 -11.32 7.35
CA THR A 95 18.10 -10.98 7.77
C THR A 95 19.01 -10.84 6.56
N TYR A 96 20.08 -10.07 6.72
CA TYR A 96 21.10 -9.84 5.71
C TYR A 96 22.47 -10.27 6.20
N SER A 97 23.40 -10.52 5.27
CA SER A 97 24.78 -10.94 5.58
C SER A 97 25.58 -9.88 6.36
N SER A 98 25.15 -8.62 6.31
CA SER A 98 25.81 -7.50 6.99
C SER A 98 24.82 -6.36 7.26
N ASN A 99 25.23 -5.38 8.08
CA ASN A 99 24.45 -4.16 8.34
C ASN A 99 24.38 -3.20 7.12
N LYS A 100 25.11 -3.49 6.05
CA LYS A 100 25.09 -2.74 4.78
C LYS A 100 24.97 -3.72 3.61
N PRO A 101 23.84 -4.41 3.45
CA PRO A 101 23.65 -5.37 2.37
C PRO A 101 23.72 -4.67 1.01
N THR A 102 24.13 -5.39 0.00
CA THR A 102 24.11 -4.90 -1.39
C THR A 102 22.69 -4.86 -1.93
N PRO A 103 22.38 -3.98 -2.90
CA PRO A 103 21.07 -3.99 -3.58
C PRO A 103 20.71 -5.37 -4.14
N ARG A 104 21.69 -6.10 -4.68
CA ARG A 104 21.50 -7.46 -5.20
C ARG A 104 21.07 -8.45 -4.12
N GLU A 105 21.69 -8.39 -2.94
CA GLU A 105 21.31 -9.25 -1.79
C GLU A 105 19.87 -8.92 -1.33
N ILE A 106 19.56 -7.62 -1.22
CA ILE A 106 18.21 -7.18 -0.82
C ILE A 106 17.17 -7.62 -1.86
N THR A 107 17.51 -7.54 -3.15
CA THR A 107 16.64 -8.00 -4.26
C THR A 107 16.39 -9.51 -4.16
N ALA A 108 17.42 -10.32 -3.98
CA ALA A 108 17.28 -11.77 -3.82
C ALA A 108 16.38 -12.14 -2.64
N LYS A 109 16.55 -11.47 -1.48
CA LYS A 109 15.67 -11.67 -0.32
C LYS A 109 14.22 -11.23 -0.59
N ALA A 110 14.02 -10.16 -1.36
CA ALA A 110 12.69 -9.74 -1.78
C ALA A 110 12.04 -10.78 -2.71
N GLU A 111 12.79 -11.34 -3.66
CA GLU A 111 12.31 -12.43 -4.54
C GLU A 111 11.91 -13.68 -3.75
N ASP A 112 12.70 -14.08 -2.76
CA ASP A 112 12.39 -15.22 -1.90
C ASP A 112 11.11 -14.95 -1.10
N LEU A 113 10.97 -13.77 -0.49
CA LEU A 113 9.75 -13.36 0.22
C LEU A 113 8.52 -13.40 -0.69
N LEU A 114 8.63 -12.95 -1.93
CA LEU A 114 7.52 -12.96 -2.88
C LEU A 114 7.10 -14.39 -3.25
N LYS A 115 8.04 -15.33 -3.40
CA LYS A 115 7.75 -16.75 -3.67
C LYS A 115 7.07 -17.42 -2.48
N GLU A 116 7.45 -17.08 -1.25
CA GLU A 116 6.80 -17.58 -0.03
C GLU A 116 5.40 -16.99 0.14
N MET A 117 5.24 -15.71 -0.16
CA MET A 117 3.98 -14.98 0.01
C MET A 117 2.91 -15.44 -0.99
N VAL A 118 3.30 -15.66 -2.25
CA VAL A 118 2.41 -16.10 -3.34
C VAL A 118 3.12 -17.18 -4.16
N ASP A 119 2.87 -18.42 -3.81
CA ASP A 119 3.35 -19.61 -4.53
C ASP A 119 2.53 -19.86 -5.81
N GLU A 120 2.76 -20.95 -6.48
CA GLU A 120 2.07 -21.29 -7.75
C GLU A 120 0.55 -21.44 -7.57
N ALA A 121 0.09 -21.99 -6.44
CA ALA A 121 -1.32 -22.09 -6.12
C ALA A 121 -1.90 -20.67 -5.83
N GLY A 122 -1.21 -19.88 -5.04
CA GLY A 122 -1.58 -18.50 -4.73
C GLY A 122 -1.68 -17.59 -5.96
N LYS A 123 -0.81 -17.79 -6.97
CA LYS A 123 -0.94 -17.10 -8.26
C LYS A 123 -2.26 -17.42 -8.94
N GLN A 124 -2.62 -18.70 -9.00
CA GLN A 124 -3.88 -19.13 -9.61
C GLN A 124 -5.08 -18.57 -8.84
N GLU A 125 -5.03 -18.57 -7.51
CA GLU A 125 -6.07 -18.00 -6.66
C GLU A 125 -6.28 -16.52 -6.94
N VAL A 126 -5.19 -15.73 -6.97
CA VAL A 126 -5.22 -14.29 -7.29
C VAL A 126 -5.85 -14.04 -8.66
N LEU A 127 -5.46 -14.80 -9.68
CA LEU A 127 -5.93 -14.60 -11.06
C LEU A 127 -7.38 -15.02 -11.27
N SER A 128 -7.87 -16.00 -10.51
CA SER A 128 -9.23 -16.54 -10.63
C SER A 128 -10.23 -15.89 -9.65
N ASN A 129 -9.78 -15.05 -8.72
CA ASN A 129 -10.67 -14.44 -7.76
C ASN A 129 -11.73 -13.55 -8.46
N SER A 130 -13.00 -13.88 -8.26
CA SER A 130 -14.11 -13.18 -8.89
C SER A 130 -14.53 -11.90 -8.14
N ARG A 131 -14.32 -11.87 -6.82
CA ARG A 131 -14.76 -10.79 -5.93
C ARG A 131 -13.69 -9.75 -5.67
N PHE A 132 -12.49 -10.17 -5.28
CA PHE A 132 -11.41 -9.25 -4.96
C PHE A 132 -10.47 -9.09 -6.15
N LYS A 133 -10.33 -7.85 -6.62
CA LYS A 133 -9.55 -7.52 -7.82
C LYS A 133 -8.30 -6.76 -7.44
N ALA A 134 -7.14 -7.37 -7.63
CA ALA A 134 -5.84 -6.76 -7.33
C ALA A 134 -5.41 -5.76 -8.40
N HIS A 135 -4.90 -4.61 -7.97
CA HIS A 135 -4.32 -3.57 -8.81
C HIS A 135 -2.97 -3.14 -8.23
N LEU A 136 -1.89 -3.54 -8.88
CA LEU A 136 -0.52 -3.25 -8.45
C LEU A 136 0.01 -2.03 -9.19
N ILE A 137 0.38 -0.99 -8.45
CA ILE A 137 0.95 0.22 -9.04
C ILE A 137 2.47 0.11 -9.11
N VAL A 138 3.01 0.38 -10.29
CA VAL A 138 4.43 0.35 -10.62
C VAL A 138 4.80 1.64 -11.36
N ALA A 139 5.96 2.21 -11.08
CA ALA A 139 6.49 3.37 -11.79
C ALA A 139 7.45 2.92 -12.91
N LYS A 140 7.08 3.12 -14.19
CA LYS A 140 8.02 3.00 -15.29
C LYS A 140 8.86 4.26 -15.37
N CYS A 141 10.18 4.11 -15.24
CA CYS A 141 11.15 5.20 -15.27
C CYS A 141 11.50 5.63 -16.71
N LEU A 142 11.54 6.93 -16.97
CA LEU A 142 11.85 7.53 -18.27
C LEU A 142 13.10 8.41 -18.17
N GLY A 143 13.76 8.65 -19.31
CA GLY A 143 14.89 9.59 -19.39
C GLY A 143 16.00 9.30 -18.35
N ALA A 144 16.31 10.26 -17.50
CA ALA A 144 17.39 10.16 -16.52
C ALA A 144 17.09 9.22 -15.34
N THR A 145 15.82 8.87 -15.08
CA THR A 145 15.45 8.00 -13.96
C THR A 145 15.61 6.51 -14.27
N ARG A 146 15.80 6.13 -15.54
CA ARG A 146 15.88 4.73 -16.00
C ARG A 146 17.20 4.01 -15.71
N PHE A 147 18.21 4.72 -15.22
CA PHE A 147 19.54 4.14 -15.04
C PHE A 147 19.66 3.39 -13.70
N GLU A 148 20.45 2.30 -13.70
CA GLU A 148 20.68 1.46 -12.50
C GLU A 148 21.87 1.98 -11.68
N SER A 149 22.86 2.64 -12.29
CA SER A 149 24.04 3.10 -11.55
C SER A 149 23.66 4.12 -10.48
N LYS A 150 24.19 3.95 -9.26
CA LYS A 150 23.85 4.76 -8.07
C LYS A 150 23.91 6.27 -8.33
N PHE A 151 24.98 6.74 -8.99
CA PHE A 151 25.14 8.16 -9.28
C PHE A 151 24.02 8.70 -10.21
N ARG A 152 23.72 7.97 -11.30
CA ARG A 152 22.64 8.37 -12.23
C ARG A 152 21.27 8.25 -11.59
N GLN A 153 21.03 7.26 -10.74
CA GLN A 153 19.78 7.17 -9.97
C GLN A 153 19.61 8.39 -9.07
N LEU A 154 20.64 8.75 -8.28
CA LEU A 154 20.58 9.90 -7.39
C LEU A 154 20.33 11.21 -8.16
N SER A 155 20.97 11.40 -9.32
CA SER A 155 20.72 12.57 -10.16
C SER A 155 19.29 12.59 -10.72
N GLY A 156 18.78 11.43 -11.17
CA GLY A 156 17.39 11.28 -11.60
C GLY A 156 16.38 11.57 -10.49
N LEU A 157 16.64 11.10 -9.28
CA LEU A 157 15.81 11.39 -8.10
C LEU A 157 15.85 12.87 -7.70
N ALA A 158 17.02 13.51 -7.74
CA ALA A 158 17.16 14.94 -7.48
C ALA A 158 16.37 15.78 -8.52
N MET A 159 16.45 15.41 -9.79
CA MET A 159 15.67 16.04 -10.85
C MET A 159 14.17 15.84 -10.65
N SER A 160 13.76 14.64 -10.24
CA SER A 160 12.35 14.34 -9.92
C SER A 160 11.85 15.16 -8.74
N ALA A 161 12.67 15.31 -7.68
CA ALA A 161 12.34 16.14 -6.53
C ALA A 161 12.18 17.62 -6.93
N ALA A 162 13.09 18.15 -7.73
CA ALA A 162 13.00 19.53 -8.25
C ALA A 162 11.75 19.73 -9.11
N ALA A 163 11.49 18.84 -10.05
CA ALA A 163 10.30 18.88 -10.91
C ALA A 163 9.00 18.82 -10.07
N ASN A 164 8.94 17.91 -9.08
CA ASN A 164 7.80 17.76 -8.18
C ASN A 164 7.58 18.98 -7.29
N THR A 165 8.65 19.64 -6.86
CA THR A 165 8.56 20.86 -6.02
C THR A 165 7.89 21.98 -6.80
N VAL A 166 8.21 22.14 -8.08
CA VAL A 166 7.58 23.15 -8.95
C VAL A 166 6.12 22.77 -9.23
N ASN A 167 5.88 21.59 -9.77
CA ASN A 167 4.54 21.06 -10.01
C ASN A 167 4.63 19.55 -10.18
N ARG A 168 3.80 18.79 -9.42
CA ARG A 168 3.76 17.32 -9.47
C ARG A 168 3.45 16.79 -10.88
N ARG A 169 2.72 17.52 -11.72
CA ARG A 169 2.46 17.16 -13.13
C ARG A 169 3.74 16.97 -13.93
N HIS A 170 4.84 17.63 -13.57
CA HIS A 170 6.12 17.49 -14.27
C HIS A 170 6.74 16.09 -14.09
N LEU A 171 6.29 15.31 -13.12
CA LEU A 171 6.70 13.92 -12.98
C LEU A 171 6.28 13.07 -14.19
N SER A 172 5.28 13.48 -14.96
CA SER A 172 4.86 12.82 -16.22
C SER A 172 5.97 12.72 -17.27
N ARG A 173 6.99 13.57 -17.21
CA ARG A 173 8.18 13.52 -18.09
C ARG A 173 9.22 12.50 -17.66
N LEU A 174 9.10 12.02 -16.43
CA LEU A 174 10.08 11.16 -15.77
C LEU A 174 9.52 9.78 -15.42
N TYR A 175 8.21 9.68 -15.31
CA TYR A 175 7.51 8.46 -14.95
C TYR A 175 6.20 8.28 -15.71
N THR A 176 5.85 7.02 -15.96
CA THR A 176 4.51 6.59 -16.36
C THR A 176 4.01 5.61 -15.29
N ARG A 177 2.79 5.78 -14.82
CA ARG A 177 2.13 4.82 -13.95
C ARG A 177 1.75 3.58 -14.75
N TYR A 178 2.15 2.42 -14.27
CA TYR A 178 1.70 1.13 -14.76
C TYR A 178 0.84 0.47 -13.70
N VAL A 179 -0.34 0.02 -14.09
CA VAL A 179 -1.28 -0.68 -13.22
C VAL A 179 -1.43 -2.09 -13.74
N PHE A 180 -0.96 -3.05 -12.97
CA PHE A 180 -1.15 -4.47 -13.28
C PHE A 180 -2.37 -4.97 -12.52
N SER A 181 -3.42 -5.33 -13.24
CA SER A 181 -4.72 -5.70 -12.68
C SER A 181 -5.05 -7.16 -12.92
N THR A 182 -5.73 -7.79 -11.96
CA THR A 182 -6.30 -9.14 -12.17
C THR A 182 -7.26 -9.14 -13.36
N PRO A 183 -7.41 -10.28 -14.07
CA PRO A 183 -8.29 -10.39 -15.22
C PRO A 183 -9.78 -10.09 -14.88
N ASN A 184 -10.56 -9.80 -15.92
CA ASN A 184 -12.01 -9.61 -15.83
C ASN A 184 -12.42 -8.55 -14.80
N THR A 185 -11.83 -7.37 -14.91
CA THR A 185 -12.16 -6.21 -14.09
C THR A 185 -12.11 -4.94 -14.92
N GLU A 186 -13.04 -4.04 -14.67
CA GLU A 186 -12.99 -2.66 -15.15
C GLU A 186 -12.45 -1.80 -14.01
N PHE A 187 -11.40 -1.05 -14.28
CA PHE A 187 -10.76 -0.22 -13.27
C PHE A 187 -10.16 1.03 -13.91
N GLU A 188 -10.42 2.18 -13.32
CA GLU A 188 -9.91 3.47 -13.77
C GLU A 188 -9.33 4.26 -12.60
N ILE A 189 -8.19 4.90 -12.83
CA ILE A 189 -7.59 5.88 -11.93
C ILE A 189 -7.87 7.28 -12.48
N LYS A 190 -8.48 8.14 -11.66
CA LYS A 190 -8.67 9.57 -11.91
C LYS A 190 -7.61 10.33 -11.10
N ASP A 191 -6.63 10.89 -11.81
CA ASP A 191 -5.47 11.57 -11.21
C ASP A 191 -5.58 13.09 -11.41
N PRO A 192 -5.66 13.88 -10.33
CA PRO A 192 -5.70 15.35 -10.43
C PRO A 192 -4.46 15.94 -11.12
N TYR A 193 -3.32 15.23 -11.06
CA TYR A 193 -2.07 15.65 -11.70
C TYR A 193 -1.89 15.10 -13.12
N GLN A 194 -2.80 14.22 -13.58
CA GLN A 194 -2.82 13.67 -14.94
C GLN A 194 -1.52 12.94 -15.34
N LEU A 195 -0.91 12.18 -14.41
CA LEU A 195 0.21 11.32 -14.76
C LEU A 195 -0.25 10.26 -15.78
N PRO A 196 0.52 10.04 -16.87
CA PRO A 196 0.19 9.00 -17.83
C PRO A 196 0.05 7.65 -17.15
N THR A 197 -1.06 6.96 -17.37
CA THR A 197 -1.37 5.66 -16.79
C THR A 197 -1.56 4.63 -17.90
N GLN A 198 -0.94 3.46 -17.74
CA GLN A 198 -1.05 2.31 -18.62
C GLN A 198 -1.58 1.13 -17.81
N TYR A 199 -2.57 0.42 -18.35
CA TYR A 199 -3.19 -0.73 -17.71
C TYR A 199 -2.72 -2.01 -18.37
N HIS A 200 -2.34 -2.99 -17.56
CA HIS A 200 -1.85 -4.30 -17.98
C HIS A 200 -2.51 -5.39 -17.17
N THR A 201 -2.79 -6.51 -17.80
CA THR A 201 -3.37 -7.66 -17.10
C THR A 201 -2.28 -8.42 -16.35
N LEU A 202 -2.54 -8.76 -15.08
CA LEU A 202 -1.77 -9.74 -14.33
C LEU A 202 -1.93 -11.11 -14.97
N THR A 203 -0.81 -11.81 -15.12
CA THR A 203 -0.73 -13.18 -15.63
C THR A 203 0.11 -14.01 -14.67
N HIS A 204 0.04 -15.33 -14.82
CA HIS A 204 0.88 -16.25 -14.08
C HIS A 204 2.39 -15.93 -14.24
N GLY A 205 2.80 -15.49 -15.44
CA GLY A 205 4.20 -15.17 -15.76
C GLY A 205 4.68 -13.83 -15.23
N ASN A 206 3.76 -12.85 -15.01
CA ASN A 206 4.19 -11.49 -14.64
C ASN A 206 3.92 -11.08 -13.18
N ILE A 207 3.16 -11.85 -12.41
CA ILE A 207 2.73 -11.45 -11.05
C ILE A 207 3.92 -11.19 -10.12
N HIS A 208 4.95 -12.05 -10.10
CA HIS A 208 6.14 -11.85 -9.26
C HIS A 208 6.98 -10.66 -9.73
N SER A 209 7.19 -10.49 -11.04
CA SER A 209 7.95 -9.35 -11.56
C SER A 209 7.23 -8.01 -11.36
N ALA A 210 5.90 -7.99 -11.45
CA ALA A 210 5.09 -6.81 -11.15
C ALA A 210 5.16 -6.44 -9.65
N LEU A 211 5.07 -7.45 -8.76
CA LEU A 211 5.24 -7.25 -7.31
C LEU A 211 6.64 -6.76 -6.96
N LEU A 212 7.68 -7.42 -7.49
CA LEU A 212 9.06 -6.99 -7.27
C LEU A 212 9.26 -5.56 -7.74
N ALA A 213 8.78 -5.21 -8.94
CA ALA A 213 8.85 -3.86 -9.47
C ALA A 213 8.14 -2.85 -8.57
N SER A 214 6.93 -3.19 -8.07
CA SER A 214 6.18 -2.35 -7.14
C SER A 214 6.92 -2.08 -5.83
N GLY A 215 7.80 -3.00 -5.40
CA GLY A 215 8.65 -2.87 -4.22
C GLY A 215 10.09 -2.42 -4.49
N SER A 216 10.49 -2.19 -5.75
CA SER A 216 11.88 -1.88 -6.14
C SER A 216 12.27 -0.43 -5.83
N ILE A 217 12.53 -0.17 -4.53
CA ILE A 217 12.95 1.15 -4.04
C ILE A 217 14.29 1.56 -4.68
N PRO A 218 14.39 2.74 -5.31
CA PRO A 218 15.64 3.20 -5.90
C PRO A 218 16.82 3.16 -4.94
N VAL A 219 18.00 2.77 -5.44
CA VAL A 219 19.27 2.66 -4.69
C VAL A 219 19.29 1.51 -3.65
N VAL A 220 18.14 0.97 -3.28
CA VAL A 220 18.01 -0.08 -2.25
C VAL A 220 17.76 -1.45 -2.87
N ILE A 221 16.86 -1.55 -3.84
CA ILE A 221 16.49 -2.76 -4.56
C ILE A 221 16.76 -2.53 -6.04
N GLU A 222 17.25 -3.55 -6.75
CA GLU A 222 17.45 -3.46 -8.19
C GLU A 222 16.11 -3.26 -8.90
N GLY A 223 16.12 -2.49 -10.00
CA GLY A 223 14.91 -2.26 -10.78
C GLY A 223 14.62 -3.44 -11.71
N VAL A 224 13.35 -3.64 -12.03
CA VAL A 224 12.91 -4.68 -12.95
C VAL A 224 12.92 -4.13 -14.37
N GLN A 225 13.62 -4.82 -15.29
CA GLN A 225 13.76 -4.34 -16.68
C GLN A 225 12.71 -4.93 -17.63
N GLN A 226 12.18 -6.09 -17.30
CA GLN A 226 11.19 -6.79 -18.11
C GLN A 226 10.07 -7.33 -17.23
N ILE A 227 8.84 -6.98 -17.60
CA ILE A 227 7.63 -7.56 -17.05
C ILE A 227 6.84 -8.08 -18.25
N GLU A 228 6.49 -9.38 -18.24
CA GLU A 228 5.75 -10.01 -19.31
C GLU A 228 4.45 -9.24 -19.61
N GLY A 229 4.17 -9.00 -20.89
CA GLY A 229 2.99 -8.24 -21.33
C GLY A 229 3.15 -6.71 -21.24
N ALA A 230 4.30 -6.21 -20.77
CA ALA A 230 4.59 -4.78 -20.73
C ALA A 230 5.84 -4.43 -21.57
N PRO A 231 5.94 -3.23 -22.14
CA PRO A 231 7.10 -2.82 -22.93
C PRO A 231 8.38 -2.83 -22.09
N ALA A 232 9.50 -3.29 -22.65
CA ALA A 232 10.80 -3.26 -21.99
C ALA A 232 11.14 -1.86 -21.45
N GLY A 233 11.79 -1.79 -20.30
CA GLY A 233 12.16 -0.52 -19.66
C GLY A 233 12.49 -0.74 -18.18
N MET A 234 12.81 0.33 -17.48
CA MET A 234 13.11 0.28 -16.05
C MET A 234 11.83 0.51 -15.24
N TYR A 235 11.43 -0.49 -14.47
CA TYR A 235 10.28 -0.47 -13.58
C TYR A 235 10.74 -0.44 -12.13
N ARG A 236 10.11 0.43 -11.33
CA ARG A 236 10.47 0.64 -9.93
C ARG A 236 9.26 0.84 -9.04
N ASP A 237 9.51 1.01 -7.76
CA ASP A 237 8.52 1.20 -6.69
C ASP A 237 7.44 2.21 -7.07
N GLY A 238 6.19 1.76 -7.04
CA GLY A 238 5.04 2.61 -7.32
C GLY A 238 4.88 3.78 -6.37
N GLY A 239 5.39 3.66 -5.15
CA GLY A 239 5.39 4.74 -4.16
C GLY A 239 6.21 5.97 -4.56
N ILE A 240 7.09 5.86 -5.57
CA ILE A 240 7.78 7.03 -6.14
C ILE A 240 6.76 8.07 -6.60
N ILE A 241 5.70 7.61 -7.25
CA ILE A 241 4.62 8.46 -7.78
C ILE A 241 3.37 8.44 -6.89
N ASP A 242 2.98 7.30 -6.33
CA ASP A 242 1.76 7.14 -5.53
C ASP A 242 2.10 6.53 -4.16
N TYR A 243 2.68 7.36 -3.28
CA TYR A 243 3.14 6.90 -1.97
C TYR A 243 1.98 6.61 -1.01
N HIS A 244 1.04 7.56 -0.85
CA HIS A 244 -0.18 7.41 -0.06
C HIS A 244 -1.43 7.80 -0.86
N PHE A 245 -1.35 7.77 -2.16
CA PHE A 245 -2.41 8.07 -3.11
C PHE A 245 -3.07 9.46 -2.93
N ASP A 246 -3.10 10.23 -3.98
CA ASP A 246 -3.96 11.39 -4.16
C ASP A 246 -4.73 11.16 -5.46
N LEU A 247 -5.61 10.16 -5.41
CA LEU A 247 -6.29 9.56 -6.56
C LEU A 247 -7.74 9.28 -6.20
N SER A 248 -8.62 9.32 -7.19
CA SER A 248 -9.94 8.72 -7.09
C SER A 248 -10.08 7.60 -8.13
N PHE A 249 -11.04 6.73 -7.93
CA PHE A 249 -11.17 5.48 -8.68
C PHE A 249 -12.54 5.37 -9.32
N GLY A 250 -12.65 4.57 -10.37
CA GLY A 250 -13.86 4.26 -11.10
C GLY A 250 -13.82 2.82 -11.66
N PRO A 251 -14.93 2.38 -12.29
CA PRO A 251 -16.15 3.15 -12.57
C PRO A 251 -17.13 3.27 -11.38
N ASP A 252 -16.99 2.44 -10.32
CA ASP A 252 -17.93 2.39 -9.20
C ASP A 252 -17.89 3.66 -8.33
N ASP A 253 -19.03 4.04 -7.76
CA ASP A 253 -19.15 5.20 -6.85
C ASP A 253 -19.05 4.80 -5.36
N GLY A 254 -18.65 3.55 -5.05
CA GLY A 254 -18.53 3.04 -3.70
C GLY A 254 -17.47 3.76 -2.86
N LEU A 255 -17.53 3.52 -1.56
CA LEU A 255 -16.57 4.08 -0.62
C LEU A 255 -15.20 3.40 -0.76
N VAL A 256 -14.18 4.11 -0.31
CA VAL A 256 -12.80 3.63 -0.25
C VAL A 256 -12.43 3.35 1.20
N LEU A 257 -12.07 2.11 1.54
CA LEU A 257 -11.49 1.78 2.83
C LEU A 257 -9.96 1.91 2.76
N TYR A 258 -9.40 2.70 3.67
CA TYR A 258 -7.98 3.02 3.67
C TYR A 258 -7.35 2.83 5.06
N PRO A 259 -7.03 1.60 5.48
CA PRO A 259 -6.19 1.40 6.65
C PRO A 259 -4.82 2.04 6.41
N HIS A 260 -4.49 3.02 7.26
CA HIS A 260 -3.28 3.82 7.10
C HIS A 260 -2.55 3.98 8.44
N PHE A 261 -1.21 4.00 8.40
CA PHE A 261 -0.39 4.09 9.60
C PHE A 261 -0.24 5.52 10.14
N TYR A 262 -0.71 6.54 9.41
CA TYR A 262 -0.73 7.94 9.83
C TYR A 262 -2.08 8.59 9.52
N ASP A 263 -2.42 9.59 10.28
CA ASP A 263 -3.65 10.39 10.11
C ASP A 263 -3.55 11.41 8.97
N LYS A 264 -2.35 11.62 8.41
CA LYS A 264 -2.10 12.53 7.29
C LYS A 264 -1.38 11.79 6.15
N PRO A 265 -2.01 11.59 5.00
CA PRO A 265 -1.37 10.98 3.84
C PRO A 265 -0.36 11.95 3.19
N ILE A 266 0.65 11.37 2.54
CA ILE A 266 1.67 12.08 1.74
C ILE A 266 1.52 11.60 0.30
N PRO A 267 1.01 12.40 -0.65
CA PRO A 267 0.64 11.94 -1.99
C PRO A 267 1.74 11.15 -2.71
N GLY A 268 2.94 11.71 -2.79
CA GLY A 268 4.08 11.06 -3.44
C GLY A 268 5.33 11.05 -2.58
N TRP A 269 6.31 10.22 -2.93
CA TRP A 269 7.55 10.11 -2.16
C TRP A 269 8.32 11.43 -2.06
N PHE A 270 8.32 12.22 -3.14
CA PHE A 270 8.99 13.53 -3.19
C PHE A 270 8.24 14.62 -2.40
N ASP A 271 7.02 14.35 -1.93
CA ASP A 271 6.23 15.30 -1.15
C ASP A 271 6.54 15.29 0.35
N LYS A 272 7.35 14.32 0.83
CA LYS A 272 7.69 14.15 2.27
C LYS A 272 8.25 15.42 2.92
N GLY A 273 8.99 16.23 2.17
CA GLY A 273 9.56 17.51 2.63
C GLY A 273 8.67 18.73 2.36
N LEU A 274 7.58 18.58 1.63
CA LEU A 274 6.73 19.68 1.17
C LEU A 274 5.50 19.83 2.09
N LYS A 275 5.68 20.54 3.21
CA LYS A 275 4.61 20.71 4.23
C LYS A 275 3.31 21.33 3.67
N GLY A 276 3.39 22.13 2.61
CA GLY A 276 2.25 22.74 1.93
C GLY A 276 1.55 21.85 0.91
N ARG A 277 2.12 20.68 0.59
CA ARG A 277 1.49 19.72 -0.31
C ARG A 277 0.38 18.98 0.44
N VAL A 278 -0.85 19.20 0.00
CA VAL A 278 -2.04 18.58 0.56
C VAL A 278 -2.79 17.82 -0.55
N PRO A 279 -3.52 16.76 -0.23
CA PRO A 279 -4.28 16.02 -1.23
C PRO A 279 -5.50 16.82 -1.73
N HIS A 280 -6.06 16.37 -2.85
CA HIS A 280 -7.28 16.93 -3.41
C HIS A 280 -8.52 16.36 -2.70
N ARG A 281 -9.53 17.23 -2.56
CA ARG A 281 -10.81 16.84 -1.99
C ARG A 281 -11.47 15.70 -2.79
N SER A 282 -11.38 15.75 -4.11
CA SER A 282 -11.91 14.70 -5.00
C SER A 282 -11.33 13.32 -4.73
N SER A 283 -10.11 13.24 -4.19
CA SER A 283 -9.43 11.98 -3.85
C SER A 283 -9.83 11.43 -2.49
N TYR A 284 -10.46 12.25 -1.62
CA TYR A 284 -10.71 11.86 -0.22
C TYR A 284 -12.14 12.03 0.26
N ASP A 285 -13.05 12.60 -0.54
CA ASP A 285 -14.45 12.81 -0.11
C ASP A 285 -15.20 11.51 0.20
N ASN A 286 -14.87 10.39 -0.48
CA ASN A 286 -15.46 9.07 -0.27
C ASN A 286 -14.54 8.09 0.48
N VAL A 287 -13.44 8.57 1.07
CA VAL A 287 -12.46 7.73 1.79
C VAL A 287 -12.81 7.61 3.27
N VAL A 288 -12.67 6.40 3.79
CA VAL A 288 -12.65 6.10 5.23
C VAL A 288 -11.27 5.61 5.62
N MET A 289 -10.59 6.32 6.49
CA MET A 289 -9.28 5.94 7.00
C MET A 289 -9.43 5.25 8.37
N LEU A 290 -8.75 4.11 8.52
CA LEU A 290 -8.56 3.41 9.79
C LEU A 290 -7.12 3.61 10.24
N VAL A 291 -6.91 4.32 11.35
CA VAL A 291 -5.56 4.77 11.77
C VAL A 291 -5.29 4.33 13.21
N PRO A 292 -4.15 3.67 13.50
CA PRO A 292 -3.74 3.40 14.88
C PRO A 292 -3.69 4.71 15.68
N SER A 293 -4.32 4.76 16.84
CA SER A 293 -4.34 5.98 17.66
C SER A 293 -2.96 6.33 18.20
N ALA A 294 -2.73 7.61 18.49
CA ALA A 294 -1.48 8.06 19.10
C ALA A 294 -1.20 7.34 20.42
N SER A 295 -2.24 7.06 21.23
CA SER A 295 -2.10 6.31 22.47
C SER A 295 -1.74 4.84 22.24
N PHE A 296 -2.25 4.22 21.18
CA PHE A 296 -1.84 2.87 20.80
C PHE A 296 -0.36 2.86 20.39
N VAL A 297 0.07 3.77 19.50
CA VAL A 297 1.45 3.87 19.04
C VAL A 297 2.42 4.15 20.19
N ALA A 298 2.03 5.01 21.15
CA ALA A 298 2.85 5.31 22.33
C ALA A 298 3.14 4.08 23.21
N ASN A 299 2.27 3.07 23.18
CA ASN A 299 2.43 1.81 23.92
C ASN A 299 3.21 0.73 23.15
N LEU A 300 3.51 0.94 21.86
CA LEU A 300 4.37 0.05 21.10
C LEU A 300 5.83 0.15 21.60
N PRO A 301 6.65 -0.91 21.43
CA PRO A 301 8.08 -0.81 21.71
C PRO A 301 8.69 0.42 20.98
N TYR A 302 9.57 1.13 21.68
CA TYR A 302 10.16 2.40 21.23
C TYR A 302 9.16 3.53 20.97
N SER A 303 7.89 3.37 21.37
CA SER A 303 6.79 4.33 21.14
C SER A 303 6.69 4.78 19.68
N LYS A 304 6.92 3.87 18.74
CA LYS A 304 6.93 4.17 17.31
C LYS A 304 6.42 3.01 16.45
N ILE A 305 5.99 3.35 15.24
CA ILE A 305 5.66 2.39 14.19
C ILE A 305 6.98 1.90 13.55
N PRO A 306 7.14 0.59 13.25
CA PRO A 306 8.27 0.04 12.52
C PRO A 306 8.55 0.80 11.22
N ASP A 307 9.82 0.99 10.90
CA ASP A 307 10.19 1.55 9.60
C ASP A 307 11.52 0.95 9.08
N ARG A 308 11.87 1.31 7.83
CA ARG A 308 13.06 0.76 7.19
C ARG A 308 14.37 1.13 7.88
N LYS A 309 14.42 2.24 8.63
CA LYS A 309 15.62 2.62 9.38
C LYS A 309 15.98 1.61 10.48
N ASP A 310 15.01 0.80 10.92
CA ASP A 310 15.25 -0.22 11.91
C ASP A 310 16.27 -1.28 11.43
N PHE A 311 16.39 -1.51 10.11
CA PHE A 311 17.45 -2.34 9.53
C PHE A 311 18.85 -1.73 9.70
N GLU A 312 18.94 -0.41 9.82
CA GLU A 312 20.20 0.32 9.90
C GLU A 312 20.66 0.54 11.35
N VAL A 313 19.70 0.69 12.29
CA VAL A 313 19.96 1.14 13.66
C VAL A 313 19.81 0.05 14.72
N LEU A 314 19.16 -1.07 14.41
CA LEU A 314 18.98 -2.20 15.30
C LEU A 314 19.71 -3.43 14.77
N ASP A 315 20.25 -4.25 15.66
CA ASP A 315 20.70 -5.59 15.30
C ASP A 315 19.50 -6.47 14.91
N ALA A 316 19.76 -7.59 14.23
CA ALA A 316 18.71 -8.43 13.66
C ALA A 316 17.75 -8.98 14.74
N ASP A 317 18.27 -9.50 15.84
CA ASP A 317 17.46 -10.13 16.89
C ASP A 317 16.56 -9.11 17.60
N THR A 318 17.10 -7.95 17.95
CA THR A 318 16.35 -6.85 18.55
C THR A 318 15.26 -6.34 17.60
N ARG A 319 15.57 -6.17 16.32
CA ARG A 319 14.62 -5.74 15.31
C ARG A 319 13.50 -6.75 15.10
N ILE A 320 13.82 -8.04 14.96
CA ILE A 320 12.85 -9.12 14.80
C ILE A 320 11.92 -9.15 16.00
N LYS A 321 12.44 -9.17 17.21
CA LYS A 321 11.64 -9.15 18.45
C LYS A 321 10.71 -7.92 18.49
N TYR A 322 11.22 -6.76 18.15
CA TYR A 322 10.44 -5.53 18.08
C TYR A 322 9.28 -5.66 17.10
N TRP A 323 9.56 -6.04 15.86
CA TRP A 323 8.55 -6.13 14.82
C TRP A 323 7.49 -7.21 15.09
N GLN A 324 7.91 -8.35 15.60
CA GLN A 324 6.99 -9.42 16.02
C GLN A 324 6.09 -8.98 17.18
N THR A 325 6.63 -8.20 18.12
CA THR A 325 5.82 -7.61 19.20
C THR A 325 4.77 -6.66 18.63
N VAL A 326 5.16 -5.78 17.68
CA VAL A 326 4.19 -4.88 17.03
C VAL A 326 3.12 -5.67 16.27
N LEU A 327 3.51 -6.68 15.48
CA LEU A 327 2.56 -7.53 14.76
C LEU A 327 1.51 -8.17 15.69
N LYS A 328 1.91 -8.62 16.89
CA LYS A 328 1.00 -9.17 17.90
C LYS A 328 0.10 -8.10 18.50
N GLU A 329 0.67 -6.95 18.90
CA GLU A 329 -0.12 -5.86 19.51
C GLU A 329 -1.22 -5.33 18.57
N THR A 330 -1.01 -5.41 17.25
CA THR A 330 -2.00 -4.93 16.28
C THR A 330 -3.28 -5.76 16.23
N ASP A 331 -3.31 -6.98 16.75
CA ASP A 331 -4.54 -7.78 16.85
C ASP A 331 -5.63 -7.03 17.61
N ARG A 332 -5.24 -6.20 18.60
CA ARG A 332 -6.14 -5.30 19.33
C ARG A 332 -6.86 -4.27 18.44
N LEU A 333 -6.28 -3.91 17.30
CA LEU A 333 -6.93 -3.02 16.33
C LEU A 333 -8.03 -3.75 15.57
N GLY A 334 -7.77 -4.99 15.15
CA GLY A 334 -8.77 -5.85 14.51
C GLY A 334 -9.93 -6.19 15.45
N GLU A 335 -9.62 -6.60 16.68
CA GLU A 335 -10.61 -6.89 17.71
C GLU A 335 -11.50 -5.67 18.03
N TYR A 336 -10.90 -4.49 18.16
CA TYR A 336 -11.64 -3.25 18.37
C TYR A 336 -12.54 -2.94 17.18
N PHE A 337 -12.02 -3.04 15.95
CA PHE A 337 -12.77 -2.80 14.73
C PHE A 337 -14.01 -3.71 14.65
N MET A 338 -13.82 -5.02 14.75
CA MET A 338 -14.91 -6.00 14.65
C MET A 338 -15.96 -5.81 15.75
N ARG A 339 -15.54 -5.54 16.99
CA ARG A 339 -16.47 -5.24 18.08
C ARG A 339 -17.28 -3.98 17.79
N ALA A 340 -16.62 -2.87 17.41
CA ALA A 340 -17.27 -1.60 17.16
C ALA A 340 -18.21 -1.60 15.94
N VAL A 341 -17.93 -2.45 14.96
CA VAL A 341 -18.85 -2.72 13.83
C VAL A 341 -20.07 -3.49 14.34
N ASN A 342 -19.86 -4.57 15.10
CA ASN A 342 -20.92 -5.46 15.55
C ASN A 342 -21.89 -4.80 16.56
N ASP A 343 -21.39 -3.92 17.41
CA ASP A 343 -22.22 -3.19 18.39
C ASP A 343 -22.74 -1.83 17.85
N GLY A 344 -22.37 -1.44 16.62
CA GLY A 344 -22.77 -0.20 15.96
C GLY A 344 -22.04 1.05 16.45
N SER A 345 -21.19 0.97 17.45
CA SER A 345 -20.48 2.14 18.04
C SER A 345 -19.46 2.76 17.11
N LEU A 346 -19.08 2.06 16.02
CA LEU A 346 -18.12 2.57 15.05
C LEU A 346 -18.64 3.82 14.34
N VAL A 347 -19.94 3.88 14.05
CA VAL A 347 -20.57 5.04 13.36
C VAL A 347 -20.38 6.33 14.16
N ASP A 348 -20.57 6.26 15.48
CA ASP A 348 -20.41 7.41 16.39
C ASP A 348 -18.95 7.83 16.57
N ALA A 349 -18.02 6.91 16.32
CA ALA A 349 -16.58 7.15 16.43
C ALA A 349 -15.96 7.86 15.20
N ILE A 350 -16.73 8.02 14.12
CA ILE A 350 -16.21 8.59 12.86
C ILE A 350 -16.00 10.10 12.99
N LYS A 351 -14.77 10.54 12.73
CA LYS A 351 -14.36 11.95 12.74
C LYS A 351 -14.15 12.46 11.30
N PRO A 352 -14.25 13.78 11.07
CA PRO A 352 -13.77 14.39 9.83
C PRO A 352 -12.28 14.10 9.60
N LEU A 353 -11.86 14.03 8.33
CA LEU A 353 -10.44 13.91 7.97
C LEU A 353 -9.62 15.03 8.65
N PRO A 354 -8.50 14.72 9.34
CA PRO A 354 -7.77 15.68 10.19
C PRO A 354 -6.77 16.54 9.41
N PHE A 355 -6.82 16.59 8.09
CA PHE A 355 -5.90 17.33 7.24
C PHE A 355 -6.62 18.24 6.24
N LYS A 356 -5.91 19.28 5.78
CA LYS A 356 -6.39 20.19 4.74
C LYS A 356 -6.39 19.51 3.37
N MET A 357 -7.34 19.87 2.53
CA MET A 357 -7.47 19.44 1.13
C MET A 357 -7.70 20.67 0.23
N ILE A 358 -7.27 20.58 -1.03
CA ILE A 358 -7.53 21.56 -2.10
C ILE A 358 -8.62 21.09 -3.04
#